data_08cbf4d0ff8b80b35277b11e233fc9e3
#
_entry.id   08cbf4d0ff8b80b35277b11e233fc9e3
#
_cell.length_a   1.000
_cell.length_b   1.000
_cell.length_c   1.000
_cell.angle_alpha   90.00
_cell.angle_beta   90.00
_cell.angle_gamma   90.00
#
_symmetry.space_group_name_H-M   'P 1'
#
loop_
_entity.id
_entity.type
_entity.pdbx_description
1 polymer ?
#
loop_
_entity_poly.entity_id
_entity_poly.type
_entity_poly.pdbx_seq_one_letter_code
_entity_poly.pdbx_strand_id
1 'polypeptide(L)'
;MQHTILAVDDEPANLRMVERLLRKDYRVLTASGGEEALEILKREQVSLIVSDQRMPGMTGTDLLRESMKTSPDAVRIILTGYTDTDALIEAINTSRVYKFVSKPWDPMQLKRTIEDALADHDRQLEEKRLLDDLVAFVQSHPSLFIPHSESEATGESLNQVCE
;
A
#
# COMPACT_ATOMS: atom_id res chain seq x y z
N MET A 1 -16.16 2.08 -6.05
CA MET A 1 -16.16 2.20 -4.57
C MET A 1 -15.60 3.54 -4.20
N GLN A 2 -16.17 4.18 -3.21
CA GLN A 2 -15.66 5.47 -2.73
C GLN A 2 -14.48 5.21 -1.78
N HIS A 3 -13.30 5.75 -2.09
CA HIS A 3 -12.13 5.64 -1.22
C HIS A 3 -12.32 6.41 0.08
N THR A 4 -11.79 5.86 1.16
CA THR A 4 -11.70 6.51 2.47
C THR A 4 -10.26 6.95 2.70
N ILE A 5 -10.09 8.24 3.01
CA ILE A 5 -8.80 8.87 3.30
C ILE A 5 -8.76 9.26 4.76
N LEU A 6 -7.69 8.91 5.45
CA LEU A 6 -7.40 9.36 6.81
C LEU A 6 -6.36 10.47 6.78
N ALA A 7 -6.76 11.66 7.20
CA ALA A 7 -5.86 12.81 7.37
C ALA A 7 -5.47 12.96 8.85
N VAL A 8 -4.18 13.06 9.12
CA VAL A 8 -3.62 13.13 10.47
C VAL A 8 -2.71 14.33 10.62
N ASP A 9 -3.06 15.22 11.51
CA ASP A 9 -2.30 16.45 11.82
C ASP A 9 -2.74 16.96 13.21
N ASP A 10 -1.82 17.41 14.04
CA ASP A 10 -2.13 18.00 15.34
C ASP A 10 -2.70 19.43 15.23
N GLU A 11 -2.61 20.04 14.06
CA GLU A 11 -3.12 21.36 13.78
C GLU A 11 -4.51 21.30 13.10
N PRO A 12 -5.60 21.69 13.80
CA PRO A 12 -6.96 21.57 13.27
C PRO A 12 -7.19 22.34 11.95
N ALA A 13 -6.46 23.44 11.75
CA ALA A 13 -6.56 24.23 10.52
C ALA A 13 -6.11 23.43 9.30
N ASN A 14 -5.05 22.63 9.42
CA ASN A 14 -4.54 21.76 8.35
C ASN A 14 -5.56 20.65 8.05
N LEU A 15 -6.13 20.01 9.06
CA LEU A 15 -7.17 18.99 8.88
C LEU A 15 -8.39 19.53 8.13
N ARG A 16 -8.87 20.72 8.51
CA ARG A 16 -10.00 21.37 7.80
C ARG A 16 -9.67 21.68 6.35
N MET A 17 -8.42 22.05 6.05
CA MET A 17 -7.99 22.34 4.70
C MET A 17 -7.96 21.07 3.83
N VAL A 18 -7.40 20.00 4.34
CA VAL A 18 -7.36 18.69 3.65
C VAL A 18 -8.79 18.14 3.46
N GLU A 19 -9.61 18.19 4.50
CA GLU A 19 -11.01 17.75 4.41
C GLU A 19 -11.79 18.53 3.35
N ARG A 20 -11.68 19.86 3.35
CA ARG A 20 -12.33 20.72 2.35
C ARG A 20 -11.86 20.42 0.93
N LEU A 21 -10.59 20.11 0.76
CA LEU A 21 -9.99 19.78 -0.54
C LEU A 21 -10.55 18.47 -1.11
N LEU A 22 -10.77 17.47 -0.26
CA LEU A 22 -11.00 16.07 -0.68
C LEU A 22 -12.46 15.60 -0.51
N ARG A 23 -13.26 16.21 0.35
CA ARG A 23 -14.60 15.73 0.75
C ARG A 23 -15.62 15.59 -0.38
N LYS A 24 -15.39 16.25 -1.53
CA LYS A 24 -16.30 16.14 -2.68
C LYS A 24 -16.15 14.80 -3.41
N ASP A 25 -14.94 14.26 -3.40
CA ASP A 25 -14.58 13.07 -4.18
C ASP A 25 -14.38 11.84 -3.30
N TYR A 26 -14.05 12.02 -2.02
CA TYR A 26 -13.67 10.97 -1.09
C TYR A 26 -14.38 11.09 0.26
N ARG A 27 -14.47 9.95 0.96
CA ARG A 27 -14.80 9.96 2.39
C ARG A 27 -13.55 10.33 3.17
N VAL A 28 -13.57 11.44 3.89
CA VAL A 28 -12.42 11.92 4.67
C VAL A 28 -12.68 11.72 6.16
N LEU A 29 -11.75 11.02 6.80
CA LEU A 29 -11.66 10.89 8.26
C LEU A 29 -10.47 11.72 8.72
N THR A 30 -10.57 12.30 9.90
CA THR A 30 -9.53 13.15 10.49
C THR A 30 -9.12 12.63 11.86
N ALA A 31 -7.85 12.74 12.19
CA ALA A 31 -7.30 12.45 13.50
C ALA A 31 -6.32 13.56 13.91
N SER A 32 -6.35 13.93 15.18
CA SER A 32 -5.49 14.98 15.74
C SER A 32 -4.11 14.50 16.17
N GLY A 33 -3.83 13.22 16.03
CA GLY A 33 -2.54 12.59 16.35
C GLY A 33 -2.48 11.13 15.98
N GLY A 34 -1.30 10.54 16.12
CA GLY A 34 -1.04 9.17 15.69
C GLY A 34 -1.86 8.12 16.45
N GLU A 35 -2.05 8.27 17.74
CA GLU A 35 -2.82 7.33 18.56
C GLU A 35 -4.30 7.29 18.16
N GLU A 36 -4.91 8.45 17.95
CA GLU A 36 -6.28 8.54 17.45
C GLU A 36 -6.41 7.92 16.06
N ALA A 37 -5.43 8.18 15.19
CA ALA A 37 -5.38 7.60 13.87
C ALA A 37 -5.33 6.06 13.91
N LEU A 38 -4.53 5.47 14.79
CA LEU A 38 -4.46 4.01 14.96
C LEU A 38 -5.79 3.42 15.45
N GLU A 39 -6.51 4.11 16.34
CA GLU A 39 -7.84 3.68 16.78
C GLU A 39 -8.85 3.71 15.64
N ILE A 40 -8.78 4.71 14.77
CA ILE A 40 -9.62 4.79 13.56
C ILE A 40 -9.30 3.61 12.62
N LEU A 41 -8.03 3.31 12.39
CA LEU A 41 -7.60 2.23 11.50
C LEU A 41 -8.03 0.83 11.98
N LYS A 42 -8.27 0.65 13.28
CA LYS A 42 -8.83 -0.61 13.82
C LYS A 42 -10.31 -0.81 13.47
N ARG A 43 -11.05 0.27 13.19
CA ARG A 43 -12.50 0.25 12.99
C ARG A 43 -12.92 0.53 11.56
N GLU A 44 -12.10 1.24 10.82
CA GLU A 44 -12.40 1.75 9.48
C GLU A 44 -11.41 1.20 8.45
N GLN A 45 -11.94 0.82 7.31
CA GLN A 45 -11.11 0.44 6.17
C GLN A 45 -10.69 1.71 5.43
N VAL A 46 -9.39 2.00 5.41
CA VAL A 46 -8.78 3.19 4.86
C VAL A 46 -7.94 2.84 3.64
N SER A 47 -8.15 3.55 2.54
CA SER A 47 -7.39 3.37 1.29
C SER A 47 -6.09 4.16 1.28
N LEU A 48 -6.07 5.33 1.94
CA LEU A 48 -4.91 6.22 1.97
C LEU A 48 -4.82 6.94 3.31
N ILE A 49 -3.60 7.03 3.83
CA ILE A 49 -3.24 7.80 5.02
C ILE A 49 -2.34 8.95 4.58
N VAL A 50 -2.73 10.17 4.90
CA VAL A 50 -1.90 11.35 4.76
C VAL A 50 -1.63 11.94 6.14
N SER A 51 -0.37 11.97 6.57
CA SER A 51 0.01 12.39 7.91
C SER A 51 1.05 13.47 7.88
N ASP A 52 0.93 14.45 8.79
CA ASP A 52 2.03 15.32 9.15
C ASP A 52 3.15 14.51 9.83
N GLN A 53 4.41 14.93 9.64
CA GLN A 53 5.56 14.28 10.28
C GLN A 53 5.72 14.71 11.73
N ARG A 54 5.62 16.00 12.01
CA ARG A 54 5.85 16.55 13.35
C ARG A 54 4.55 16.66 14.12
N MET A 55 4.31 15.70 14.98
CA MET A 55 3.18 15.70 15.91
C MET A 55 3.67 15.37 17.31
N PRO A 56 3.01 15.89 18.38
CA PRO A 56 3.32 15.51 19.75
C PRO A 56 3.13 14.00 19.97
N GLY A 57 4.04 13.39 20.68
CA GLY A 57 4.01 11.95 20.98
C GLY A 57 4.50 11.10 19.81
N MET A 58 3.58 10.60 19.01
CA MET A 58 3.88 9.76 17.85
C MET A 58 4.14 10.60 16.60
N THR A 59 5.27 10.39 15.93
CA THR A 59 5.57 11.05 14.65
C THR A 59 4.76 10.43 13.51
N GLY A 60 4.68 11.13 12.36
CA GLY A 60 4.04 10.59 11.17
C GLY A 60 4.67 9.28 10.69
N THR A 61 6.00 9.19 10.71
CA THR A 61 6.71 7.96 10.32
C THR A 61 6.46 6.80 11.29
N ASP A 62 6.35 7.07 12.59
CA ASP A 62 5.96 6.05 13.57
C ASP A 62 4.53 5.55 13.33
N LEU A 63 3.60 6.47 13.09
CA LEU A 63 2.21 6.14 12.75
C LEU A 63 2.15 5.24 11.52
N LEU A 64 2.85 5.61 10.44
CA LEU A 64 2.80 4.84 9.20
C LEU A 64 3.41 3.46 9.36
N ARG A 65 4.47 3.32 10.15
CA ARG A 65 5.03 2.02 10.48
C ARG A 65 4.05 1.14 11.26
N GLU A 66 3.40 1.68 12.28
CA GLU A 66 2.39 0.94 13.05
C GLU A 66 1.15 0.61 12.21
N SER A 67 0.77 1.48 11.28
CA SER A 67 -0.37 1.25 10.38
C SER A 67 -0.21 0.04 9.46
N MET A 68 1.02 -0.42 9.24
CA MET A 68 1.30 -1.64 8.46
C MET A 68 0.67 -2.89 9.07
N LYS A 69 0.48 -2.91 10.39
CA LYS A 69 -0.12 -4.06 11.10
C LYS A 69 -1.62 -4.19 10.86
N THR A 70 -2.32 -3.07 10.72
CA THR A 70 -3.79 -3.03 10.62
C THR A 70 -4.28 -2.73 9.21
N SER A 71 -3.50 -1.98 8.44
CA SER A 71 -3.88 -1.50 7.09
C SER A 71 -2.69 -1.63 6.13
N PRO A 72 -2.21 -2.85 5.86
CA PRO A 72 -1.01 -3.07 5.04
C PRO A 72 -1.16 -2.57 3.60
N ASP A 73 -2.36 -2.60 3.05
CA ASP A 73 -2.64 -2.20 1.67
C ASP A 73 -2.93 -0.69 1.52
N ALA A 74 -3.08 0.07 2.61
CA ALA A 74 -3.31 1.50 2.53
C ALA A 74 -2.08 2.23 1.94
N VAL A 75 -2.33 3.21 1.08
CA VAL A 75 -1.28 4.11 0.58
C VAL A 75 -0.88 5.08 1.68
N ARG A 76 0.40 5.40 1.77
CA ARG A 76 0.98 6.24 2.82
C ARG A 76 1.68 7.45 2.23
N ILE A 77 1.26 8.63 2.68
CA ILE A 77 1.86 9.92 2.29
C ILE A 77 2.25 10.68 3.56
N ILE A 78 3.45 11.24 3.58
CA ILE A 78 3.93 12.12 4.63
C ILE A 78 3.99 13.57 4.12
N LEU A 79 3.44 14.48 4.92
CA LEU A 79 3.64 15.92 4.77
C LEU A 79 4.79 16.34 5.71
N THR A 80 5.86 16.91 5.15
CA THR A 80 7.08 17.15 5.92
C THR A 80 7.70 18.51 5.63
N GLY A 81 8.34 19.11 6.65
CA GLY A 81 9.26 20.23 6.47
C GLY A 81 10.67 19.78 6.06
N TYR A 82 11.50 20.72 5.62
CA TYR A 82 12.84 20.47 5.07
C TYR A 82 13.88 19.88 6.05
N THR A 83 13.55 19.78 7.34
CA THR A 83 14.50 19.42 8.40
C THR A 83 14.47 17.96 8.83
N ASP A 84 13.61 17.13 8.23
CA ASP A 84 13.34 15.78 8.71
C ASP A 84 14.00 14.66 7.84
N THR A 85 15.12 14.97 7.18
CA THR A 85 15.72 14.12 6.13
C THR A 85 16.07 12.70 6.62
N ASP A 86 16.62 12.57 7.82
CA ASP A 86 17.06 11.25 8.35
C ASP A 86 15.87 10.35 8.68
N ALA A 87 14.81 10.91 9.28
CA ALA A 87 13.57 10.20 9.57
C ALA A 87 12.87 9.76 8.28
N LEU A 88 13.00 10.54 7.20
CA LEU A 88 12.41 10.23 5.90
C LEU A 88 13.11 9.04 5.23
N ILE A 89 14.43 8.96 5.29
CA ILE A 89 15.20 7.84 4.73
C ILE A 89 14.84 6.53 5.42
N GLU A 90 14.73 6.53 6.74
CA GLU A 90 14.31 5.36 7.52
C GLU A 90 12.88 4.92 7.16
N ALA A 91 11.97 5.87 7.01
CA ALA A 91 10.58 5.60 6.68
C ALA A 91 10.38 4.99 5.29
N ILE A 92 11.18 5.38 4.30
CA ILE A 92 11.17 4.77 2.96
C ILE A 92 11.40 3.25 3.06
N ASN A 93 12.34 2.84 3.92
CA ASN A 93 12.73 1.45 4.05
C ASN A 93 11.78 0.61 4.92
N THR A 94 11.10 1.23 5.89
CA THR A 94 10.35 0.50 6.93
C THR A 94 8.84 0.61 6.82
N SER A 95 8.31 1.69 6.24
CA SER A 95 6.88 2.01 6.26
C SER A 95 6.20 2.00 4.90
N ARG A 96 6.91 1.66 3.83
CA ARG A 96 6.38 1.70 2.44
C ARG A 96 5.67 3.01 2.12
N VAL A 97 6.32 4.12 2.42
CA VAL A 97 5.77 5.45 2.12
C VAL A 97 5.74 5.63 0.60
N TYR A 98 4.57 5.95 0.08
CA TYR A 98 4.37 6.19 -1.35
C TYR A 98 5.03 7.48 -1.81
N LYS A 99 4.83 8.56 -1.05
CA LYS A 99 5.38 9.87 -1.37
C LYS A 99 5.54 10.75 -0.14
N PHE A 100 6.57 11.58 -0.19
CA PHE A 100 6.77 12.71 0.70
C PHE A 100 6.36 13.99 -0.01
N VAL A 101 5.57 14.82 0.65
CA VAL A 101 5.15 16.13 0.16
C VAL A 101 5.71 17.19 1.08
N SER A 102 6.54 18.09 0.55
CA SER A 102 7.14 19.14 1.35
C SER A 102 6.17 20.28 1.64
N LYS A 103 6.27 20.82 2.86
CA LYS A 103 5.56 22.02 3.27
C LYS A 103 6.33 23.29 2.86
N PRO A 104 5.65 24.36 2.48
CA PRO A 104 4.22 24.52 2.26
C PRO A 104 3.79 23.79 0.97
N TRP A 105 2.69 23.02 1.03
CA TRP A 105 2.19 22.30 -0.13
C TRP A 105 1.08 23.09 -0.86
N ASP A 106 1.07 22.95 -2.18
CA ASP A 106 -0.02 23.47 -3.02
C ASP A 106 -1.23 22.54 -2.94
N PRO A 107 -2.45 23.05 -2.67
CA PRO A 107 -3.65 22.23 -2.55
C PRO A 107 -3.94 21.39 -3.79
N MET A 108 -3.79 21.95 -4.97
CA MET A 108 -4.06 21.23 -6.22
C MET A 108 -3.01 20.17 -6.50
N GLN A 109 -1.77 20.43 -6.16
CA GLN A 109 -0.68 19.46 -6.27
C GLN A 109 -0.85 18.30 -5.28
N LEU A 110 -1.26 18.58 -4.06
CA LEU A 110 -1.56 17.55 -3.07
C LEU A 110 -2.74 16.68 -3.54
N LYS A 111 -3.81 17.29 -4.04
CA LYS A 111 -4.96 16.57 -4.58
C LYS A 111 -4.55 15.63 -5.71
N ARG A 112 -3.77 16.11 -6.67
CA ARG A 112 -3.26 15.30 -7.78
C ARG A 112 -2.39 14.14 -7.28
N THR A 113 -1.51 14.39 -6.32
CA THR A 113 -0.69 13.33 -5.70
C THR A 113 -1.55 12.23 -5.07
N ILE A 114 -2.63 12.59 -4.40
CA ILE A 114 -3.57 11.65 -3.80
C ILE A 114 -4.35 10.87 -4.86
N GLU A 115 -4.81 11.54 -5.90
CA GLU A 115 -5.50 10.90 -7.05
C GLU A 115 -4.61 9.86 -7.74
N ASP A 116 -3.36 10.22 -8.04
CA ASP A 116 -2.38 9.32 -8.65
C ASP A 116 -2.08 8.12 -7.73
N ALA A 117 -1.92 8.37 -6.43
CA ALA A 117 -1.66 7.35 -5.43
C ALA A 117 -2.81 6.34 -5.32
N LEU A 118 -4.05 6.80 -5.33
CA LEU A 118 -5.23 5.93 -5.29
C LEU A 118 -5.41 5.15 -6.59
N ALA A 119 -5.11 5.73 -7.74
CA ALA A 119 -5.13 5.01 -9.02
C ALA A 119 -4.08 3.88 -9.04
N ASP A 120 -2.89 4.14 -8.54
CA ASP A 120 -1.84 3.11 -8.40
C ASP A 120 -2.25 2.01 -7.43
N HIS A 121 -2.85 2.37 -6.31
CA HIS A 121 -3.39 1.44 -5.33
C HIS A 121 -4.42 0.49 -5.96
N ASP A 122 -5.40 1.03 -6.68
CA ASP A 122 -6.44 0.23 -7.33
C ASP A 122 -5.86 -0.74 -8.36
N ARG A 123 -4.88 -0.29 -9.14
CA ARG A 123 -4.17 -1.14 -10.10
C ARG A 123 -3.43 -2.29 -9.39
N GLN A 124 -2.74 -2.03 -8.30
CA GLN A 124 -2.03 -3.05 -7.53
C GLN A 124 -2.98 -4.06 -6.88
N LEU A 125 -4.12 -3.61 -6.38
CA LEU A 125 -5.13 -4.52 -5.82
C LEU A 125 -5.76 -5.41 -6.89
N GLU A 126 -6.04 -4.88 -8.07
CA GLU A 126 -6.57 -5.67 -9.18
C GLU A 126 -5.56 -6.69 -9.69
N GLU A 127 -4.29 -6.29 -9.83
CA GLU A 127 -3.21 -7.21 -10.21
C GLU A 127 -3.04 -8.33 -9.18
N LYS A 128 -3.05 -8.01 -7.90
CA LYS A 128 -2.98 -9.01 -6.82
C LYS A 128 -4.17 -9.98 -6.89
N ARG A 129 -5.38 -9.47 -7.08
CA ARG A 129 -6.58 -10.29 -7.21
C ARG A 129 -6.48 -11.25 -8.40
N LEU A 130 -6.05 -10.76 -9.57
CA LEU A 130 -5.86 -11.61 -10.76
C LEU A 130 -4.83 -12.71 -10.52
N LEU A 131 -3.74 -12.41 -9.81
CA LEU A 131 -2.73 -13.41 -9.44
C LEU A 131 -3.30 -14.46 -8.48
N ASP A 132 -4.05 -14.03 -7.47
CA ASP A 132 -4.68 -14.95 -6.51
C ASP A 132 -5.70 -15.87 -7.22
N ASP A 133 -6.51 -15.32 -8.13
CA ASP A 133 -7.45 -16.09 -8.94
C ASP A 133 -6.72 -17.10 -9.85
N LEU A 134 -5.60 -16.70 -10.45
CA LEU A 134 -4.77 -17.59 -11.26
C LEU A 134 -4.18 -18.72 -10.43
N VAL A 135 -3.63 -18.41 -9.25
CA VAL A 135 -3.08 -19.43 -8.34
C VAL A 135 -4.17 -20.42 -7.91
N ALA A 136 -5.36 -19.94 -7.56
CA ALA A 136 -6.48 -20.78 -7.21
C ALA A 136 -6.92 -21.69 -8.37
N PHE A 137 -6.92 -21.16 -9.60
CA PHE A 137 -7.21 -21.94 -10.80
C PHE A 137 -6.18 -23.03 -11.04
N VAL A 138 -4.88 -22.73 -10.95
CA VAL A 138 -3.80 -23.72 -11.09
C VAL A 138 -3.91 -24.81 -10.04
N GLN A 139 -4.18 -24.46 -8.79
CA GLN A 139 -4.33 -25.43 -7.71
C GLN A 139 -5.56 -26.32 -7.87
N SER A 140 -6.64 -25.81 -8.45
CA SER A 140 -7.86 -26.59 -8.70
C SER A 140 -7.79 -27.48 -9.96
N HIS A 141 -6.82 -27.22 -10.84
CA HIS A 141 -6.63 -27.94 -12.10
C HIS A 141 -5.19 -28.44 -12.27
N PRO A 142 -4.65 -29.24 -11.34
CA PRO A 142 -3.25 -29.67 -11.39
C PRO A 142 -2.90 -30.48 -12.63
N SER A 143 -3.86 -31.19 -13.20
CA SER A 143 -3.64 -32.02 -14.40
C SER A 143 -3.31 -31.21 -15.67
N LEU A 144 -3.66 -29.93 -15.72
CA LEU A 144 -3.35 -29.07 -16.86
C LEU A 144 -1.89 -28.57 -16.85
N PHE A 145 -1.21 -28.68 -15.72
CA PHE A 145 0.11 -28.12 -15.48
C PHE A 145 1.18 -29.17 -15.15
N ILE A 146 0.84 -30.46 -15.32
CA ILE A 146 1.86 -31.51 -15.23
C ILE A 146 2.72 -31.40 -16.50
N PRO A 147 4.01 -31.13 -16.38
CA PRO A 147 4.89 -31.23 -17.55
C PRO A 147 4.81 -32.66 -18.03
N HIS A 148 4.59 -32.85 -19.34
CA HIS A 148 4.80 -34.15 -19.97
C HIS A 148 6.28 -34.49 -19.80
N SER A 149 6.61 -35.15 -18.70
CA SER A 149 7.89 -35.81 -18.58
C SER A 149 7.91 -36.90 -19.65
N GLU A 150 8.82 -36.74 -20.55
CA GLU A 150 9.18 -37.66 -21.60
C GLU A 150 9.04 -39.11 -21.16
N SER A 151 8.00 -39.77 -21.64
CA SER A 151 7.99 -41.21 -21.78
C SER A 151 8.64 -41.52 -23.12
N GLU A 152 9.92 -41.61 -23.16
CA GLU A 152 10.65 -42.38 -24.20
C GLU A 152 12.09 -42.63 -23.74
N ALA A 153 12.23 -43.67 -22.95
CA ALA A 153 13.43 -44.48 -22.96
C ALA A 153 12.94 -45.93 -22.92
N THR A 154 12.28 -46.33 -23.97
CA THR A 154 12.14 -47.74 -24.26
C THR A 154 13.51 -48.29 -24.60
N GLY A 155 13.92 -49.21 -23.75
CA GLY A 155 15.05 -50.05 -23.99
C GLY A 155 14.98 -50.76 -25.33
N GLU A 156 16.06 -50.73 -26.05
CA GLU A 156 16.42 -51.79 -26.95
C GLU A 156 17.66 -52.48 -26.41
N SER A 157 17.34 -53.55 -25.74
CA SER A 157 18.26 -54.67 -25.55
C SER A 157 18.57 -55.24 -26.91
N LEU A 158 19.77 -55.10 -27.37
CA LEU A 158 20.31 -55.92 -28.43
C LEU A 158 21.39 -56.85 -27.87
N ASN A 159 20.86 -57.98 -27.52
CA ASN A 159 21.56 -59.23 -27.40
C ASN A 159 22.02 -59.67 -28.76
N GLN A 160 23.30 -59.89 -29.01
CA GLN A 160 23.85 -60.83 -29.95
C GLN A 160 25.33 -61.08 -29.57
N VAL A 161 25.63 -62.17 -29.01
CA VAL A 161 25.83 -63.54 -29.52
C VAL A 161 26.95 -63.67 -30.61
N CYS A 162 27.88 -64.54 -30.27
CA CYS A 162 28.81 -65.36 -31.14
C CYS A 162 29.96 -64.62 -31.75
N GLU A 163 31.10 -65.09 -31.72
CA GLU A 163 31.88 -66.33 -31.54
C GLU A 163 33.32 -66.00 -31.15
#